data_39a1a1b23d3f6103644e8b10c3a088ce
#
_entry.id   39a1a1b23d3f6103644e8b10c3a088ce
#
_cell.length_a   1.000
_cell.length_b   1.000
_cell.length_c   1.000
_cell.angle_alpha   90.00
_cell.angle_beta   90.00
_cell.angle_gamma   90.00
#
_symmetry.space_group_name_H-M   'P 1'
#
loop_
_entity.id
_entity.type
_entity.pdbx_description
1 polymer ?
#
loop_
_entity_poly.entity_id
_entity_poly.type
_entity_poly.pdbx_seq_one_letter_code
_entity_poly.pdbx_strand_id
1 'polypeptide(L)'
;RIHIVGIAVCERGRIEMSKYSKDDIIRMAEEEDVEFIRLQFTDIFGTVKNAAVTANQLEDILENNYVFDESCMYGDMERGDDDLCLCPDLDTFVILPWRPQQGKVARLLCDVCRTDGTPLSVSPREILRKTLKAAKEKGYTFHVDPECEFFLFHTDENGVPTTVTHEQAGCMDISPLDLGENARRDMVLTL
;
A
#
# COMPACT_ATOMS: atom_id res chain seq x y z
N ARG A 1 10.15 -9.99 10.87
CA ARG A 1 11.28 -9.07 10.68
C ARG A 1 11.35 -8.71 9.20
N ILE A 2 11.46 -7.46 8.88
CA ILE A 2 11.63 -7.01 7.48
C ILE A 2 13.07 -6.54 7.36
N HIS A 3 13.84 -7.16 6.46
CA HIS A 3 15.16 -6.70 6.07
C HIS A 3 15.04 -5.90 4.77
N ILE A 4 15.60 -4.71 4.74
CA ILE A 4 15.65 -3.88 3.55
C ILE A 4 17.11 -3.84 3.10
N VAL A 5 17.41 -4.44 1.95
CA VAL A 5 18.72 -4.34 1.30
C VAL A 5 18.61 -3.25 0.25
N GLY A 6 19.23 -2.11 0.49
CA GLY A 6 19.25 -1.01 -0.46
C GLY A 6 20.43 -1.16 -1.45
N ILE A 7 20.14 -1.21 -2.75
CA ILE A 7 21.15 -1.13 -3.81
C ILE A 7 20.97 0.22 -4.50
N ALA A 8 22.02 1.04 -4.51
CA ALA A 8 22.03 2.29 -5.28
C ALA A 8 22.56 1.99 -6.68
N VAL A 9 21.72 2.15 -7.70
CA VAL A 9 22.09 2.06 -9.11
C VAL A 9 21.96 3.43 -9.75
N CYS A 10 22.98 3.87 -10.48
CA CYS A 10 22.98 5.13 -11.21
C CYS A 10 22.42 4.90 -12.62
N GLU A 11 21.16 5.28 -12.86
CA GLU A 11 20.57 5.35 -14.20
C GLU A 11 20.10 6.78 -14.51
N ARG A 12 20.31 7.22 -15.76
CA ARG A 12 19.87 8.54 -16.25
C ARG A 12 18.34 8.55 -16.40
N GLY A 13 17.67 9.41 -15.64
CA GLY A 13 16.25 9.43 -15.47
C GLY A 13 15.42 9.81 -16.70
N ARG A 14 14.29 9.12 -16.88
CA ARG A 14 13.09 9.57 -17.61
C ARG A 14 12.16 10.29 -16.64
N ILE A 15 11.49 11.32 -17.12
CA ILE A 15 10.29 11.85 -16.46
C ILE A 15 9.19 10.84 -16.78
N GLU A 16 8.76 10.06 -15.81
CA GLU A 16 7.61 9.17 -15.97
C GLU A 16 6.34 10.01 -15.89
N MET A 17 5.57 10.02 -16.97
CA MET A 17 4.17 10.42 -16.95
C MET A 17 3.38 9.30 -16.29
N SER A 18 2.29 9.64 -15.57
CA SER A 18 1.39 8.64 -15.01
C SER A 18 0.99 7.61 -16.06
N LYS A 19 1.04 6.34 -15.69
CA LYS A 19 0.73 5.20 -16.55
C LYS A 19 -0.76 5.15 -16.90
N TYR A 20 -1.61 5.59 -15.96
CA TYR A 20 -3.06 5.54 -16.06
C TYR A 20 -3.67 6.94 -15.96
N SER A 21 -4.70 7.22 -16.76
CA SER A 21 -5.59 8.35 -16.62
C SER A 21 -6.72 8.03 -15.61
N LYS A 22 -7.48 9.05 -15.21
CA LYS A 22 -8.69 8.87 -14.37
C LYS A 22 -9.70 7.95 -15.07
N ASP A 23 -9.92 8.15 -16.38
CA ASP A 23 -10.83 7.35 -17.18
C ASP A 23 -10.38 5.87 -17.25
N ASP A 24 -9.06 5.62 -17.29
CA ASP A 24 -8.54 4.26 -17.26
C ASP A 24 -8.87 3.58 -15.93
N ILE A 25 -8.74 4.27 -14.81
CA ILE A 25 -9.06 3.72 -13.49
C ILE A 25 -10.54 3.42 -13.34
N ILE A 26 -11.41 4.33 -13.80
CA ILE A 26 -12.87 4.12 -13.78
C ILE A 26 -13.23 2.91 -14.63
N ARG A 27 -12.75 2.85 -15.87
CA ARG A 27 -12.98 1.71 -16.77
C ARG A 27 -12.49 0.38 -16.17
N MET A 28 -11.27 0.34 -15.62
CA MET A 28 -10.72 -0.86 -14.98
C MET A 28 -11.56 -1.31 -13.79
N ALA A 29 -12.07 -0.38 -12.99
CA ALA A 29 -12.94 -0.69 -11.87
C ALA A 29 -14.28 -1.30 -12.33
N GLU A 30 -14.86 -0.78 -13.42
CA GLU A 30 -16.10 -1.29 -14.03
C GLU A 30 -15.91 -2.66 -14.68
N GLU A 31 -14.87 -2.84 -15.53
CA GLU A 31 -14.57 -4.10 -16.22
C GLU A 31 -14.32 -5.27 -15.24
N GLU A 32 -13.82 -4.97 -14.06
CA GLU A 32 -13.47 -5.95 -13.01
C GLU A 32 -14.54 -6.10 -11.92
N ASP A 33 -15.71 -5.48 -12.05
CA ASP A 33 -16.79 -5.50 -11.06
C ASP A 33 -16.31 -5.12 -9.65
N VAL A 34 -15.54 -4.04 -9.55
CA VAL A 34 -15.09 -3.52 -8.25
C VAL A 34 -16.26 -2.85 -7.53
N GLU A 35 -16.55 -3.29 -6.31
CA GLU A 35 -17.60 -2.71 -5.47
C GLU A 35 -17.05 -1.68 -4.47
N PHE A 36 -15.85 -1.92 -3.94
CA PHE A 36 -15.20 -1.07 -2.96
C PHE A 36 -13.78 -0.69 -3.35
N ILE A 37 -13.39 0.53 -3.00
CA ILE A 37 -12.04 1.03 -3.20
C ILE A 37 -11.47 1.47 -1.86
N ARG A 38 -10.27 1.02 -1.58
CA ARG A 38 -9.50 1.42 -0.40
C ARG A 38 -8.54 2.54 -0.77
N LEU A 39 -8.79 3.72 -0.24
CA LEU A 39 -7.87 4.85 -0.30
C LEU A 39 -6.89 4.72 0.87
N GLN A 40 -5.68 4.26 0.59
CA GLN A 40 -4.68 3.97 1.62
C GLN A 40 -3.66 5.08 1.74
N PHE A 41 -3.34 5.45 2.96
CA PHE A 41 -2.30 6.43 3.28
C PHE A 41 -1.54 5.99 4.54
N THR A 42 -0.46 6.68 4.84
CA THR A 42 0.35 6.40 6.03
C THR A 42 0.34 7.63 6.94
N ASP A 43 0.03 7.43 8.22
CA ASP A 43 0.08 8.48 9.21
C ASP A 43 1.53 8.84 9.61
N ILE A 44 1.70 9.86 10.44
CA ILE A 44 3.04 10.32 10.87
C ILE A 44 3.80 9.30 11.72
N PHE A 45 3.12 8.29 12.25
CA PHE A 45 3.72 7.20 13.04
C PHE A 45 4.12 5.99 12.18
N GLY A 46 3.85 6.03 10.87
CA GLY A 46 4.11 4.93 9.95
C GLY A 46 3.00 3.89 9.88
N THR A 47 1.85 4.15 10.51
CA THR A 47 0.71 3.24 10.46
C THR A 47 -0.04 3.41 9.15
N VAL A 48 -0.28 2.32 8.44
CA VAL A 48 -1.12 2.31 7.23
C VAL A 48 -2.59 2.40 7.63
N LYS A 49 -3.26 3.40 7.11
CA LYS A 49 -4.69 3.66 7.30
C LYS A 49 -5.42 3.61 5.97
N ASN A 50 -6.73 3.43 6.01
CA ASN A 50 -7.55 3.55 4.81
C ASN A 50 -8.93 4.15 5.06
N ALA A 51 -9.45 4.88 4.09
CA ALA A 51 -10.87 5.11 3.89
C ALA A 51 -11.40 4.10 2.86
N ALA A 52 -12.55 3.49 3.15
CA ALA A 52 -13.23 2.60 2.21
C ALA A 52 -14.41 3.33 1.59
N VAL A 53 -14.44 3.39 0.27
CA VAL A 53 -15.50 4.04 -0.50
C VAL A 53 -16.10 3.05 -1.48
N THR A 54 -17.34 3.29 -1.90
CA THR A 54 -17.99 2.47 -2.93
C THR A 54 -17.54 2.90 -4.33
N ALA A 55 -17.55 1.98 -5.29
CA ALA A 55 -17.09 2.25 -6.64
C ALA A 55 -17.84 3.40 -7.33
N ASN A 56 -19.12 3.61 -7.02
CA ASN A 56 -19.90 4.73 -7.57
C ASN A 56 -19.46 6.13 -7.09
N GLN A 57 -18.60 6.21 -6.07
CA GLN A 57 -17.99 7.45 -5.60
C GLN A 57 -16.63 7.73 -6.25
N LEU A 58 -16.11 6.77 -7.03
CA LEU A 58 -14.74 6.84 -7.57
C LEU A 58 -14.53 8.07 -8.44
N GLU A 59 -15.44 8.36 -9.36
CA GLU A 59 -15.35 9.50 -10.27
C GLU A 59 -15.24 10.82 -9.49
N ASP A 60 -16.13 11.03 -8.52
CA ASP A 60 -16.12 12.24 -7.66
C ASP A 60 -14.81 12.35 -6.87
N ILE A 61 -14.32 11.24 -6.31
CA ILE A 61 -13.05 11.21 -5.56
C ILE A 61 -11.85 11.52 -6.46
N LEU A 62 -11.84 11.02 -7.69
CA LEU A 62 -10.78 11.32 -8.64
C LEU A 62 -10.80 12.78 -9.11
N GLU A 63 -11.98 13.44 -9.09
CA GLU A 63 -12.12 14.86 -9.46
C GLU A 63 -11.83 15.79 -8.26
N ASN A 64 -12.40 15.50 -7.09
CA ASN A 64 -12.51 16.43 -5.97
C ASN A 64 -11.67 16.01 -4.74
N ASN A 65 -10.99 14.85 -4.80
CA ASN A 65 -10.31 14.20 -3.69
C ASN A 65 -11.25 13.80 -2.53
N TYR A 66 -10.72 12.99 -1.61
CA TYR A 66 -11.46 12.56 -0.43
C TYR A 66 -11.02 13.38 0.78
N VAL A 67 -11.96 14.16 1.34
CA VAL A 67 -11.71 15.00 2.52
C VAL A 67 -11.84 14.19 3.81
N PHE A 68 -10.93 14.39 4.75
CA PHE A 68 -10.92 13.71 6.04
C PHE A 68 -10.31 14.60 7.14
N ASP A 69 -10.63 14.29 8.38
CA ASP A 69 -10.15 14.99 9.56
C ASP A 69 -8.65 14.74 9.81
N GLU A 70 -7.88 15.81 10.08
CA GLU A 70 -6.42 15.72 10.29
C GLU A 70 -6.02 14.87 11.50
N SER A 71 -6.91 14.63 12.47
CA SER A 71 -6.63 13.74 13.61
C SER A 71 -6.25 12.33 13.16
N CYS A 72 -6.75 11.90 11.99
CA CYS A 72 -6.36 10.64 11.39
C CYS A 72 -4.86 10.55 11.06
N MET A 73 -4.19 11.70 10.87
CA MET A 73 -2.74 11.76 10.63
C MET A 73 -1.92 11.84 11.91
N TYR A 74 -2.46 12.49 12.92
CA TYR A 74 -1.69 12.88 14.13
C TYR A 74 -2.08 12.08 15.38
N GLY A 75 -3.13 11.27 15.33
CA GLY A 75 -3.66 10.56 16.51
C GLY A 75 -4.15 11.55 17.57
N ASP A 76 -3.81 11.27 18.83
CA ASP A 76 -4.25 12.08 19.98
C ASP A 76 -3.43 13.38 20.20
N MET A 77 -2.59 13.76 19.24
CA MET A 77 -1.87 15.03 19.35
C MET A 77 -2.84 16.19 19.11
N GLU A 78 -2.94 17.10 20.08
CA GLU A 78 -3.72 18.34 19.94
C GLU A 78 -3.17 19.17 18.78
N ARG A 79 -3.93 19.23 17.70
CA ARG A 79 -3.74 20.16 16.57
C ARG A 79 -5.07 20.79 16.21
N GLY A 80 -5.07 21.71 15.26
CA GLY A 80 -6.30 22.38 14.84
C GLY A 80 -7.33 21.40 14.23
N ASP A 81 -8.55 21.85 14.11
CA ASP A 81 -9.64 21.11 13.45
C ASP A 81 -9.60 21.35 11.92
N ASP A 82 -8.45 21.14 11.29
CA ASP A 82 -8.30 21.34 9.86
C ASP A 82 -8.64 20.06 9.07
N ASP A 83 -9.27 20.23 7.93
CA ASP A 83 -9.50 19.16 6.98
C ASP A 83 -8.28 18.92 6.10
N LEU A 84 -8.03 17.65 5.79
CA LEU A 84 -7.03 17.19 4.83
C LEU A 84 -7.70 16.45 3.68
N CYS A 85 -6.96 16.26 2.60
CA CYS A 85 -7.41 15.52 1.42
C CYS A 85 -6.53 14.32 1.12
N LEU A 86 -7.15 13.20 0.73
CA LEU A 86 -6.46 12.08 0.09
C LEU A 86 -6.48 12.31 -1.43
N CYS A 87 -5.29 12.42 -2.00
CA CYS A 87 -5.07 12.58 -3.43
C CYS A 87 -4.62 11.23 -4.01
N PRO A 88 -5.46 10.47 -4.71
CA PRO A 88 -5.11 9.15 -5.21
C PRO A 88 -3.98 9.17 -6.23
N ASP A 89 -3.00 8.29 -6.05
CA ASP A 89 -1.95 8.02 -7.03
C ASP A 89 -2.43 6.91 -7.97
N LEU A 90 -2.79 7.27 -9.20
CA LEU A 90 -3.44 6.41 -10.17
C LEU A 90 -2.59 5.19 -10.55
N ASP A 91 -1.26 5.33 -10.53
CA ASP A 91 -0.33 4.26 -10.87
C ASP A 91 -0.27 3.15 -9.82
N THR A 92 -0.91 3.36 -8.68
CA THR A 92 -0.99 2.40 -7.57
C THR A 92 -2.29 1.62 -7.53
N PHE A 93 -3.16 1.79 -8.53
CA PHE A 93 -4.41 1.03 -8.62
C PHE A 93 -4.12 -0.47 -8.72
N VAL A 94 -4.72 -1.24 -7.82
CA VAL A 94 -4.61 -2.70 -7.83
C VAL A 94 -5.88 -3.33 -7.26
N ILE A 95 -6.32 -4.42 -7.87
CA ILE A 95 -7.41 -5.25 -7.35
C ILE A 95 -6.83 -6.23 -6.36
N LEU A 96 -7.41 -6.30 -5.15
CA LEU A 96 -6.91 -7.15 -4.07
C LEU A 96 -7.32 -8.61 -4.32
N PRO A 97 -6.37 -9.52 -4.62
CA PRO A 97 -6.69 -10.89 -5.06
C PRO A 97 -7.23 -11.79 -3.93
N TRP A 98 -7.02 -11.42 -2.68
CA TRP A 98 -7.50 -12.20 -1.50
C TRP A 98 -8.90 -11.84 -1.03
N ARG A 99 -9.59 -10.93 -1.72
CA ARG A 99 -10.98 -10.60 -1.41
C ARG A 99 -11.94 -11.50 -2.18
N PRO A 100 -13.16 -11.71 -1.61
CA PRO A 100 -14.07 -12.74 -2.10
C PRO A 100 -14.52 -12.51 -3.53
N GLN A 101 -15.02 -13.58 -4.11
CA GLN A 101 -15.51 -13.66 -5.50
C GLN A 101 -16.74 -12.78 -5.75
N GLN A 102 -17.42 -12.31 -4.70
CA GLN A 102 -18.50 -11.33 -4.78
C GLN A 102 -18.01 -10.02 -4.17
N GLY A 103 -18.08 -8.94 -4.94
CA GLY A 103 -17.67 -7.63 -4.51
C GLY A 103 -16.15 -7.46 -4.44
N LYS A 104 -15.50 -7.42 -5.59
CA LYS A 104 -14.07 -7.14 -5.66
C LYS A 104 -13.71 -5.82 -4.98
N VAL A 105 -12.56 -5.79 -4.38
CA VAL A 105 -12.02 -4.62 -3.70
C VAL A 105 -10.74 -4.18 -4.39
N ALA A 106 -10.69 -2.93 -4.82
CA ALA A 106 -9.47 -2.30 -5.30
C ALA A 106 -8.79 -1.45 -4.22
N ARG A 107 -7.57 -1.05 -4.48
CA ARG A 107 -6.78 -0.14 -3.64
C ARG A 107 -6.12 0.93 -4.50
N LEU A 108 -6.09 2.15 -3.97
CA LEU A 108 -5.24 3.24 -4.42
C LEU A 108 -4.41 3.74 -3.24
N LEU A 109 -3.11 3.92 -3.42
CA LEU A 109 -2.30 4.67 -2.47
C LEU A 109 -2.54 6.15 -2.68
N CYS A 110 -2.65 6.91 -1.58
CA CYS A 110 -2.95 8.32 -1.64
C CYS A 110 -1.82 9.15 -1.05
N ASP A 111 -1.56 10.28 -1.68
CA ASP A 111 -0.85 11.37 -1.05
C ASP A 111 -1.79 12.12 -0.12
N VAL A 112 -1.25 12.68 0.95
CA VAL A 112 -2.01 13.55 1.86
C VAL A 112 -1.70 14.99 1.53
N CYS A 113 -2.74 15.76 1.25
CA CYS A 113 -2.66 17.17 0.88
C CYS A 113 -3.54 18.02 1.80
N ARG A 114 -3.29 19.32 1.85
CA ARG A 114 -4.23 20.28 2.38
C ARG A 114 -5.40 20.47 1.41
N THR A 115 -6.48 21.07 1.86
CA THR A 115 -7.66 21.35 1.02
C THR A 115 -7.39 22.30 -0.15
N ASP A 116 -6.31 23.08 -0.09
CA ASP A 116 -5.83 23.91 -1.20
C ASP A 116 -4.98 23.14 -2.23
N GLY A 117 -4.81 21.82 -2.06
CA GLY A 117 -4.02 20.94 -2.94
C GLY A 117 -2.52 20.93 -2.61
N THR A 118 -2.04 21.68 -1.62
CA THR A 118 -0.62 21.65 -1.27
C THR A 118 -0.28 20.36 -0.52
N PRO A 119 0.82 19.63 -0.89
CA PRO A 119 1.21 18.41 -0.20
C PRO A 119 1.49 18.65 1.29
N LEU A 120 1.01 17.76 2.14
CA LEU A 120 1.26 17.81 3.57
C LEU A 120 2.72 17.44 3.84
N SER A 121 3.52 18.43 4.28
CA SER A 121 4.99 18.31 4.38
C SER A 121 5.48 17.26 5.35
N VAL A 122 4.67 16.88 6.35
CA VAL A 122 4.96 15.84 7.36
C VAL A 122 4.46 14.45 6.95
N SER A 123 3.75 14.34 5.83
CA SER A 123 3.34 13.03 5.31
C SER A 123 4.57 12.19 4.96
N PRO A 124 4.70 10.94 5.47
CA PRO A 124 5.84 10.07 5.19
C PRO A 124 6.10 9.87 3.70
N ARG A 125 5.04 9.76 2.90
CA ARG A 125 5.12 9.58 1.44
C ARG A 125 5.69 10.85 0.76
N GLU A 126 5.31 12.03 1.21
CA GLU A 126 5.84 13.29 0.70
C GLU A 126 7.32 13.49 1.08
N ILE A 127 7.70 13.12 2.31
CA ILE A 127 9.11 13.14 2.76
C ILE A 127 9.94 12.22 1.87
N LEU A 128 9.45 11.00 1.60
CA LEU A 128 10.12 10.05 0.71
C LEU A 128 10.26 10.62 -0.71
N ARG A 129 9.20 11.19 -1.28
CA ARG A 129 9.25 11.83 -2.62
C ARG A 129 10.28 12.94 -2.70
N LYS A 130 10.33 13.83 -1.71
CA LYS A 130 11.35 14.89 -1.65
C LYS A 130 12.76 14.32 -1.59
N THR A 131 12.96 13.28 -0.79
CA THR A 131 14.26 12.63 -0.64
C THR A 131 14.69 11.95 -1.95
N LEU A 132 13.79 11.22 -2.60
CA LEU A 132 14.05 10.59 -3.90
C LEU A 132 14.35 11.63 -4.99
N LYS A 133 13.62 12.76 -5.00
CA LYS A 133 13.88 13.86 -5.92
C LYS A 133 15.28 14.44 -5.70
N ALA A 134 15.66 14.72 -4.46
CA ALA A 134 16.98 15.25 -4.13
C ALA A 134 18.10 14.26 -4.48
N ALA A 135 17.87 12.94 -4.33
CA ALA A 135 18.80 11.92 -4.77
C ALA A 135 18.95 11.90 -6.30
N LYS A 136 17.83 11.97 -7.03
CA LYS A 136 17.79 12.02 -8.49
C LYS A 136 18.54 13.23 -9.06
N GLU A 137 18.40 14.41 -8.44
CA GLU A 137 19.13 15.61 -8.83
C GLU A 137 20.65 15.46 -8.68
N LYS A 138 21.09 14.57 -7.78
CA LYS A 138 22.51 14.18 -7.59
C LYS A 138 22.94 12.99 -8.44
N GLY A 139 22.07 12.47 -9.31
CA GLY A 139 22.35 11.34 -10.19
C GLY A 139 22.18 9.97 -9.56
N TYR A 140 21.51 9.85 -8.41
CA TYR A 140 21.26 8.58 -7.74
C TYR A 140 19.83 8.09 -8.00
N THR A 141 19.66 6.78 -8.18
CA THR A 141 18.40 6.07 -8.17
C THR A 141 18.41 5.05 -7.03
N PHE A 142 17.35 5.02 -6.23
CA PHE A 142 17.19 4.05 -5.15
C PHE A 142 16.32 2.89 -5.60
N HIS A 143 16.83 1.68 -5.39
CA HIS A 143 16.08 0.43 -5.50
C HIS A 143 16.01 -0.20 -4.10
N VAL A 144 14.84 -0.69 -3.73
CA VAL A 144 14.59 -1.35 -2.45
C VAL A 144 14.07 -2.75 -2.74
N ASP A 145 14.71 -3.74 -2.13
CA ASP A 145 14.29 -5.13 -2.19
C ASP A 145 13.88 -5.57 -0.78
N PRO A 146 12.55 -5.63 -0.49
CA PRO A 146 12.07 -6.00 0.83
C PRO A 146 12.05 -7.52 1.01
N GLU A 147 12.59 -8.01 2.12
CA GLU A 147 12.50 -9.41 2.54
C GLU A 147 11.56 -9.54 3.73
N CYS A 148 10.59 -10.47 3.62
CA CYS A 148 9.65 -10.77 4.69
C CYS A 148 10.03 -12.06 5.41
N GLU A 149 10.35 -11.98 6.71
CA GLU A 149 10.53 -13.15 7.57
C GLU A 149 9.28 -13.32 8.45
N PHE A 150 8.73 -14.52 8.49
CA PHE A 150 7.54 -14.82 9.29
C PHE A 150 7.53 -16.27 9.78
N PHE A 151 6.71 -16.55 10.79
CA PHE A 151 6.40 -17.88 11.27
C PHE A 151 4.95 -18.22 10.98
N LEU A 152 4.70 -19.47 10.57
CA LEU A 152 3.37 -20.05 10.49
C LEU A 152 3.06 -20.78 11.78
N PHE A 153 1.98 -20.38 12.46
CA PHE A 153 1.53 -21.02 13.68
C PHE A 153 0.20 -21.75 13.45
N HIS A 154 0.01 -22.86 14.15
CA HIS A 154 -1.31 -23.48 14.22
C HIS A 154 -2.27 -22.59 15.02
N THR A 155 -3.55 -22.67 14.67
CA THR A 155 -4.63 -22.10 15.47
C THR A 155 -5.23 -23.18 16.39
N ASP A 156 -5.80 -22.78 17.51
CA ASP A 156 -6.61 -23.65 18.36
C ASP A 156 -8.01 -23.87 17.76
N GLU A 157 -8.87 -24.62 18.47
CA GLU A 157 -10.24 -24.92 18.07
C GLU A 157 -11.15 -23.69 17.94
N ASN A 158 -10.76 -22.56 18.51
CA ASN A 158 -11.46 -21.27 18.42
C ASN A 158 -10.87 -20.35 17.33
N GLY A 159 -9.86 -20.83 16.59
CA GLY A 159 -9.17 -20.05 15.57
C GLY A 159 -8.12 -19.06 16.13
N VAL A 160 -7.77 -19.17 17.42
CA VAL A 160 -6.77 -18.30 18.05
C VAL A 160 -5.36 -18.84 17.75
N PRO A 161 -4.42 -17.99 17.28
CA PRO A 161 -3.04 -18.42 17.03
C PRO A 161 -2.37 -18.96 18.29
N THR A 162 -1.73 -20.12 18.16
CA THR A 162 -0.92 -20.75 19.22
C THR A 162 0.56 -20.39 19.05
N THR A 163 1.42 -20.91 19.93
CA THR A 163 2.88 -20.85 19.77
C THR A 163 3.46 -22.10 19.12
N VAL A 164 2.60 -23.01 18.65
CA VAL A 164 3.03 -24.23 17.95
C VAL A 164 3.27 -23.89 16.49
N THR A 165 4.53 -24.01 16.05
CA THR A 165 4.90 -23.78 14.64
C THR A 165 4.35 -24.87 13.75
N HIS A 166 4.02 -24.50 12.51
CA HIS A 166 3.50 -25.43 11.50
C HIS A 166 4.54 -26.48 11.09
N GLU A 167 5.80 -26.09 11.10
CA GLU A 167 6.95 -26.92 10.71
C GLU A 167 8.20 -26.59 11.52
N GLN A 168 9.21 -27.45 11.40
CA GLN A 168 10.56 -27.25 11.94
C GLN A 168 11.62 -27.45 10.85
N ALA A 169 11.28 -27.13 9.61
CA ALA A 169 12.19 -27.21 8.48
C ALA A 169 13.32 -26.19 8.59
N GLY A 170 14.50 -26.58 8.10
CA GLY A 170 15.66 -25.73 7.93
C GLY A 170 15.71 -25.05 6.58
N CYS A 171 16.77 -24.29 6.35
CA CYS A 171 17.02 -23.61 5.08
C CYS A 171 17.14 -24.62 3.93
N MET A 172 16.35 -24.40 2.84
CA MET A 172 16.32 -25.25 1.63
C MET A 172 15.81 -26.68 1.84
N ASP A 173 15.19 -26.99 2.95
CA ASP A 173 14.50 -28.26 3.12
C ASP A 173 13.32 -28.39 2.15
N ILE A 174 12.99 -29.64 1.82
CA ILE A 174 11.87 -29.97 0.93
C ILE A 174 10.84 -30.84 1.67
N SER A 175 9.69 -31.04 1.05
CA SER A 175 8.67 -31.97 1.56
C SER A 175 9.29 -33.37 1.80
N PRO A 176 8.99 -34.05 2.94
CA PRO A 176 7.91 -33.75 3.89
C PRO A 176 8.30 -32.84 5.09
N LEU A 177 9.51 -32.28 5.12
CA LEU A 177 9.96 -31.41 6.21
C LEU A 177 9.39 -30.00 6.04
N ASP A 178 9.40 -29.47 4.81
CA ASP A 178 8.84 -28.18 4.44
C ASP A 178 7.32 -28.30 4.26
N LEU A 179 6.55 -27.91 5.26
CA LEU A 179 5.08 -27.87 5.23
C LEU A 179 4.54 -26.49 4.83
N GLY A 180 5.40 -25.48 4.77
CA GLY A 180 5.07 -24.09 4.43
C GLY A 180 5.13 -23.77 2.93
N GLU A 181 5.53 -24.72 2.07
CA GLU A 181 5.73 -24.51 0.64
C GLU A 181 4.49 -23.92 -0.06
N ASN A 182 3.31 -24.48 0.20
CA ASN A 182 2.07 -23.99 -0.42
C ASN A 182 1.74 -22.55 -0.04
N ALA A 183 1.91 -22.18 1.24
CA ALA A 183 1.66 -20.82 1.70
C ALA A 183 2.62 -19.83 1.03
N ARG A 184 3.92 -20.16 0.94
CA ARG A 184 4.91 -19.31 0.24
C ARG A 184 4.59 -19.20 -1.25
N ARG A 185 4.23 -20.31 -1.90
CA ARG A 185 3.83 -20.33 -3.32
C ARG A 185 2.64 -19.42 -3.59
N ASP A 186 1.60 -19.52 -2.76
CA ASP A 186 0.40 -18.69 -2.91
C ASP A 186 0.73 -17.20 -2.72
N MET A 187 1.59 -16.85 -1.77
CA MET A 187 2.07 -15.48 -1.59
C MET A 187 2.82 -14.98 -2.83
N VAL A 188 3.76 -15.77 -3.36
CA VAL A 188 4.55 -15.39 -4.55
C VAL A 188 3.68 -15.21 -5.80
N LEU A 189 2.65 -16.06 -5.98
CA LEU A 189 1.75 -15.96 -7.11
C LEU A 189 0.73 -14.82 -6.97
N THR A 190 0.56 -14.29 -5.76
CA THR A 190 -0.37 -13.20 -5.44
C THR A 190 0.28 -11.84 -5.57
N LEU A 191 1.58 -11.73 -5.35
CA LEU A 191 2.40 -10.52 -5.46
C LEU A 191 2.87 -10.26 -6.89
#